data_cf3933eb9b6f688c7b4c7caf911e9b42
#
_entry.id   cf3933eb9b6f688c7b4c7caf911e9b42
#
_cell.length_a   1.000
_cell.length_b   1.000
_cell.length_c   1.000
_cell.angle_alpha   90.00
_cell.angle_beta   90.00
_cell.angle_gamma   90.00
#
_symmetry.space_group_name_H-M   'P 1'
#
loop_
_entity.id
_entity.type
_entity.pdbx_description
1 polymer ?
#
loop_
_entity_poly.entity_id
_entity_poly.type
_entity_poly.pdbx_seq_one_letter_code
_entity_poly.pdbx_strand_id
1 'polypeptide(L)'
;YVRFDLNRPLHAYDADKIDKEIIVRKSKEGETFEALDNKKYKLEKDMCVISDKSGALGLGGIIGGTRSGTELSTKNIVLESAYFIPRSVRKTSKLLNLDTDAKFRFERGIDPRSIEIGLTKAALLISDICGGKISKFDIQKIEKYKKNKINFKS
;
A
#
# COMPACT_ATOMS: atom_id res chain seq x y z
N TYR A 1 14.91 3.81 -0.84
CA TYR A 1 15.60 3.34 0.37
C TYR A 1 14.80 2.23 1.07
N VAL A 2 13.65 2.53 1.68
CA VAL A 2 12.86 1.53 2.44
C VAL A 2 12.46 0.32 1.61
N ARG A 3 12.11 0.53 0.34
CA ARG A 3 11.76 -0.56 -0.59
C ARG A 3 12.93 -1.49 -0.88
N PHE A 4 14.12 -0.96 -1.16
CA PHE A 4 15.28 -1.76 -1.55
C PHE A 4 16.04 -2.31 -0.35
N ASP A 5 16.24 -1.49 0.67
CA ASP A 5 17.05 -1.82 1.85
C ASP A 5 16.32 -2.75 2.82
N LEU A 6 15.02 -2.49 3.03
CA LEU A 6 14.18 -3.27 3.95
C LEU A 6 13.21 -4.21 3.24
N ASN A 7 13.27 -4.30 1.90
CA ASN A 7 12.31 -5.05 1.09
C ASN A 7 10.84 -4.69 1.42
N ARG A 8 10.58 -3.40 1.73
CA ARG A 8 9.30 -2.92 2.23
C ARG A 8 8.73 -1.82 1.34
N PRO A 9 7.82 -2.13 0.39
CA PRO A 9 7.10 -1.09 -0.33
C PRO A 9 6.20 -0.30 0.62
N LEU A 10 6.17 1.01 0.42
CA LEU A 10 5.27 1.94 1.09
C LEU A 10 4.60 2.81 0.03
N HIS A 11 3.48 3.44 0.40
CA HIS A 11 2.82 4.41 -0.44
C HIS A 11 2.60 5.72 0.32
N ALA A 12 2.79 6.83 -0.37
CA ALA A 12 2.50 8.16 0.16
C ALA A 12 1.35 8.79 -0.63
N TYR A 13 0.32 9.19 0.08
CA TYR A 13 -0.81 9.93 -0.46
C TYR A 13 -0.67 11.41 -0.12
N ASP A 14 -1.08 12.28 -1.02
CA ASP A 14 -1.34 13.68 -0.71
C ASP A 14 -2.56 13.76 0.22
N ALA A 15 -2.35 14.17 1.46
CA ALA A 15 -3.40 14.19 2.49
C ALA A 15 -4.54 15.14 2.14
N ASP A 16 -4.22 16.24 1.44
CA ASP A 16 -5.20 17.26 1.08
C ASP A 16 -6.13 16.81 -0.06
N LYS A 17 -5.75 15.72 -0.77
CA LYS A 17 -6.55 15.07 -1.83
C LYS A 17 -7.39 13.89 -1.34
N ILE A 18 -7.32 13.53 -0.06
CA ILE A 18 -8.10 12.44 0.53
C ILE A 18 -9.45 12.97 1.04
N ASP A 19 -10.54 12.34 0.64
CA ASP A 19 -11.88 12.66 1.14
C ASP A 19 -12.15 11.95 2.47
N LYS A 20 -11.86 12.67 3.56
CA LYS A 20 -12.10 12.35 4.97
C LYS A 20 -11.27 11.23 5.57
N GLU A 21 -11.26 10.03 4.99
CA GLU A 21 -10.66 8.85 5.60
C GLU A 21 -10.16 7.85 4.56
N ILE A 22 -9.16 7.06 4.92
CA ILE A 22 -8.70 5.93 4.10
C ILE A 22 -9.45 4.66 4.53
N ILE A 23 -10.06 3.99 3.56
CA ILE A 23 -10.86 2.78 3.76
C ILE A 23 -10.24 1.64 2.94
N VAL A 24 -9.88 0.56 3.60
CA VAL A 24 -9.47 -0.68 2.90
C VAL A 24 -10.72 -1.54 2.69
N ARG A 25 -11.03 -1.82 1.45
CA ARG A 25 -12.24 -2.57 1.08
C ARG A 25 -12.04 -3.45 -0.15
N LYS A 26 -13.04 -4.22 -0.44
CA LYS A 26 -13.15 -4.93 -1.73
C LYS A 26 -13.71 -3.99 -2.80
N SER A 27 -13.23 -4.14 -4.04
CA SER A 27 -13.79 -3.46 -5.21
C SER A 27 -15.20 -3.94 -5.51
N LYS A 28 -15.96 -3.06 -6.15
CA LYS A 28 -17.25 -3.41 -6.76
C LYS A 28 -17.01 -3.85 -8.21
N GLU A 29 -17.93 -4.66 -8.75
CA GLU A 29 -17.90 -5.04 -10.16
C GLU A 29 -18.03 -3.81 -11.06
N GLY A 30 -17.12 -3.70 -12.02
CA GLY A 30 -17.10 -2.59 -12.97
C GLY A 30 -16.64 -1.24 -12.43
N GLU A 31 -16.20 -1.17 -11.16
CA GLU A 31 -15.57 0.02 -10.59
C GLU A 31 -14.35 0.41 -11.42
N THR A 32 -14.16 1.69 -11.69
CA THR A 32 -13.03 2.18 -12.48
C THR A 32 -12.00 2.88 -11.60
N PHE A 33 -10.73 2.74 -11.96
CA PHE A 33 -9.61 3.27 -11.25
C PHE A 33 -8.54 3.76 -12.24
N GLU A 34 -8.04 4.97 -12.07
CA GLU A 34 -6.94 5.51 -12.86
C GLU A 34 -5.64 5.42 -12.05
N ALA A 35 -4.70 4.64 -12.56
CA ALA A 35 -3.47 4.31 -11.85
C ALA A 35 -2.32 5.27 -12.20
N LEU A 36 -1.24 5.23 -11.40
CA LEU A 36 -0.05 6.06 -11.58
C LEU A 36 0.70 5.83 -12.90
N ASP A 37 0.37 4.76 -13.63
CA ASP A 37 0.86 4.53 -15.00
C ASP A 37 0.00 5.25 -16.06
N ASN A 38 -0.93 6.10 -15.63
CA ASN A 38 -1.88 6.86 -16.46
C ASN A 38 -2.84 5.97 -17.27
N LYS A 39 -3.05 4.73 -16.83
CA LYS A 39 -4.04 3.84 -17.43
C LYS A 39 -5.27 3.73 -16.56
N LYS A 40 -6.41 3.55 -17.21
CA LYS A 40 -7.69 3.33 -16.55
C LYS A 40 -8.00 1.84 -16.52
N TYR A 41 -8.18 1.31 -15.32
CA TYR A 41 -8.50 -0.08 -15.10
C TYR A 41 -9.96 -0.24 -14.70
N LYS A 42 -10.63 -1.24 -15.28
CA LYS A 42 -11.95 -1.69 -14.85
C LYS A 42 -11.75 -2.85 -13.88
N LEU A 43 -12.20 -2.67 -12.64
CA LEU A 43 -12.01 -3.64 -11.58
C LEU A 43 -13.10 -4.71 -11.62
N GLU A 44 -12.72 -5.94 -11.33
CA GLU A 44 -13.64 -7.01 -11.02
C GLU A 44 -13.99 -6.99 -9.54
N LYS A 45 -15.03 -7.72 -9.16
CA LYS A 45 -15.46 -7.86 -7.78
C LYS A 45 -14.37 -8.49 -6.91
N ASP A 46 -14.31 -8.06 -5.64
CA ASP A 46 -13.45 -8.62 -4.59
C ASP A 46 -11.94 -8.36 -4.71
N MET A 47 -11.49 -7.46 -5.56
CA MET A 47 -10.13 -6.97 -5.52
C MET A 47 -9.90 -6.08 -4.30
N CYS A 48 -8.70 -6.13 -3.71
CA CYS A 48 -8.35 -5.26 -2.58
C CYS A 48 -8.07 -3.85 -3.09
N VAL A 49 -8.86 -2.88 -2.67
CA VAL A 49 -8.66 -1.45 -2.97
C VAL A 49 -8.45 -0.64 -1.71
N ILE A 50 -7.55 0.31 -1.80
CA ILE A 50 -7.44 1.43 -0.88
C ILE A 50 -8.33 2.52 -1.44
N SER A 51 -9.22 3.08 -0.66
CA SER A 51 -10.23 4.05 -1.10
C SER A 51 -10.44 5.12 -0.04
N ASP A 52 -11.14 6.15 -0.43
CA ASP A 52 -11.80 7.10 0.45
C ASP A 52 -13.31 7.13 0.14
N LYS A 53 -14.03 8.15 0.61
CA LYS A 53 -15.47 8.29 0.32
C LYS A 53 -15.78 8.55 -1.14
N SER A 54 -14.85 9.17 -1.86
CA SER A 54 -15.01 9.53 -3.29
C SER A 54 -14.64 8.41 -4.26
N GLY A 55 -13.97 7.33 -3.81
CA GLY A 55 -13.66 6.18 -4.65
C GLY A 55 -12.27 5.56 -4.41
N ALA A 56 -11.80 4.75 -5.36
CA ALA A 56 -10.53 4.06 -5.24
C ALA A 56 -9.34 5.05 -5.34
N LEU A 57 -8.39 4.88 -4.42
CA LEU A 57 -7.10 5.58 -4.37
C LEU A 57 -5.95 4.71 -4.87
N GLY A 58 -6.13 3.39 -4.83
CA GLY A 58 -5.09 2.45 -5.22
C GLY A 58 -5.54 0.99 -5.15
N LEU A 59 -4.77 0.13 -5.80
CA LEU A 59 -4.89 -1.33 -5.69
C LEU A 59 -3.90 -1.84 -4.65
N GLY A 60 -4.43 -2.44 -3.60
CA GLY A 60 -3.65 -2.87 -2.44
C GLY A 60 -2.46 -3.75 -2.79
N GLY A 61 -1.25 -3.26 -2.53
CA GLY A 61 0.01 -3.93 -2.79
C GLY A 61 0.43 -4.02 -4.27
N ILE A 62 -0.23 -3.27 -5.17
CA ILE A 62 0.05 -3.32 -6.61
C ILE A 62 0.44 -1.94 -7.13
N ILE A 63 -0.49 -0.99 -7.14
CA ILE A 63 -0.25 0.34 -7.73
C ILE A 63 -1.17 1.39 -7.10
N GLY A 64 -0.65 2.59 -6.86
CA GLY A 64 -1.43 3.73 -6.43
C GLY A 64 -2.19 4.41 -7.57
N GLY A 65 -3.10 5.32 -7.23
CA GLY A 65 -3.88 6.10 -8.19
C GLY A 65 -3.38 7.52 -8.36
N THR A 66 -3.72 8.11 -9.51
CA THR A 66 -3.35 9.48 -9.85
C THR A 66 -4.03 10.50 -8.94
N ARG A 67 -5.28 10.24 -8.53
CA ARG A 67 -6.11 11.19 -7.78
C ARG A 67 -5.49 11.64 -6.46
N SER A 68 -4.83 10.75 -5.74
CA SER A 68 -4.18 11.03 -4.46
C SER A 68 -2.65 11.04 -4.53
N GLY A 69 -2.10 11.07 -5.75
CA GLY A 69 -0.67 11.12 -5.98
C GLY A 69 -0.04 12.40 -5.40
N THR A 70 1.17 12.26 -4.84
CA THR A 70 1.96 13.39 -4.37
C THR A 70 2.54 14.19 -5.54
N GLU A 71 2.63 15.50 -5.36
CA GLU A 71 3.17 16.47 -6.33
C GLU A 71 4.21 17.36 -5.64
N LEU A 72 4.91 18.19 -6.40
CA LEU A 72 5.87 19.15 -5.85
C LEU A 72 5.25 20.15 -4.87
N SER A 73 3.96 20.41 -5.00
CA SER A 73 3.19 21.29 -4.11
C SER A 73 2.67 20.61 -2.84
N THR A 74 2.74 19.28 -2.76
CA THR A 74 2.24 18.50 -1.60
C THR A 74 2.99 18.88 -0.32
N LYS A 75 2.25 19.24 0.72
CA LYS A 75 2.80 19.60 2.03
C LYS A 75 2.46 18.60 3.12
N ASN A 76 1.30 17.98 3.03
CA ASN A 76 0.82 17.01 4.00
C ASN A 76 0.69 15.65 3.33
N ILE A 77 1.25 14.60 3.95
CA ILE A 77 1.17 13.25 3.42
C ILE A 77 0.56 12.28 4.42
N VAL A 78 -0.16 11.30 3.91
CA VAL A 78 -0.48 10.07 4.64
C VAL A 78 0.43 8.96 4.10
N LEU A 79 1.20 8.37 4.99
CA LEU A 79 2.13 7.30 4.66
C LEU A 79 1.53 5.95 5.02
N GLU A 80 1.37 5.09 4.01
CA GLU A 80 0.84 3.74 4.15
C GLU A 80 1.99 2.73 4.24
N SER A 81 1.94 1.88 5.27
CA SER A 81 2.74 0.65 5.37
C SER A 81 1.80 -0.49 5.74
N ALA A 82 1.51 -1.38 4.80
CA ALA A 82 0.50 -2.41 4.97
C ALA A 82 1.02 -3.83 4.65
N TYR A 83 0.31 -4.84 5.10
CA TYR A 83 0.47 -6.22 4.65
C TYR A 83 -0.70 -6.57 3.75
N PHE A 84 -0.40 -7.08 2.57
CA PHE A 84 -1.40 -7.57 1.64
C PHE A 84 -1.27 -9.08 1.48
N ILE A 85 -2.40 -9.78 1.39
CA ILE A 85 -2.44 -11.22 1.23
C ILE A 85 -1.82 -11.58 -0.14
N PRO A 86 -0.70 -12.35 -0.20
CA PRO A 86 0.04 -12.61 -1.44
C PRO A 86 -0.82 -13.19 -2.56
N ARG A 87 -1.74 -14.10 -2.21
CA ARG A 87 -2.67 -14.70 -3.17
C ARG A 87 -3.61 -13.68 -3.80
N SER A 88 -4.09 -12.69 -3.01
CA SER A 88 -4.95 -11.62 -3.51
C SER A 88 -4.19 -10.72 -4.48
N VAL A 89 -2.99 -10.29 -4.11
CA VAL A 89 -2.12 -9.48 -4.98
C VAL A 89 -1.85 -10.18 -6.30
N ARG A 90 -1.45 -11.45 -6.26
CA ARG A 90 -1.18 -12.26 -7.46
C ARG A 90 -2.41 -12.43 -8.35
N LYS A 91 -3.59 -12.70 -7.77
CA LYS A 91 -4.83 -12.84 -8.52
C LYS A 91 -5.18 -11.53 -9.23
N THR A 92 -5.23 -10.42 -8.51
CA THR A 92 -5.59 -9.09 -9.04
C THR A 92 -4.62 -8.63 -10.12
N SER A 93 -3.31 -8.74 -9.87
CA SER A 93 -2.30 -8.31 -10.85
C SER A 93 -2.34 -9.13 -12.14
N LYS A 94 -2.61 -10.44 -12.06
CA LYS A 94 -2.76 -11.30 -13.23
C LYS A 94 -3.99 -10.93 -14.07
N LEU A 95 -5.14 -10.69 -13.42
CA LEU A 95 -6.38 -10.31 -14.10
C LEU A 95 -6.26 -8.95 -14.82
N LEU A 96 -5.55 -8.00 -14.22
CA LEU A 96 -5.38 -6.67 -14.79
C LEU A 96 -4.10 -6.52 -15.62
N ASN A 97 -3.33 -7.61 -15.78
CA ASN A 97 -2.02 -7.60 -16.47
C ASN A 97 -1.07 -6.50 -15.95
N LEU A 98 -0.99 -6.37 -14.61
CA LEU A 98 -0.15 -5.39 -13.93
C LEU A 98 1.13 -6.04 -13.40
N ASP A 99 2.26 -5.45 -13.75
CA ASP A 99 3.58 -5.85 -13.23
C ASP A 99 4.29 -4.63 -12.65
N THR A 100 4.48 -4.62 -11.32
CA THR A 100 5.09 -3.54 -10.57
C THR A 100 6.07 -4.07 -9.53
N ASP A 101 7.02 -3.24 -9.13
CA ASP A 101 7.96 -3.57 -8.07
C ASP A 101 7.28 -3.89 -6.72
N ALA A 102 6.19 -3.21 -6.40
CA ALA A 102 5.41 -3.49 -5.20
C ALA A 102 4.74 -4.87 -5.29
N LYS A 103 4.05 -5.15 -6.40
CA LYS A 103 3.44 -6.44 -6.69
C LYS A 103 4.46 -7.58 -6.58
N PHE A 104 5.64 -7.42 -7.20
CA PHE A 104 6.70 -8.43 -7.16
C PHE A 104 7.06 -8.87 -5.73
N ARG A 105 7.08 -7.93 -4.78
CA ARG A 105 7.39 -8.21 -3.37
C ARG A 105 6.20 -8.77 -2.61
N PHE A 106 5.05 -8.13 -2.73
CA PHE A 106 3.86 -8.53 -2.00
C PHE A 106 3.32 -9.91 -2.44
N GLU A 107 3.39 -10.26 -3.72
CA GLU A 107 2.93 -11.57 -4.19
C GLU A 107 3.77 -12.75 -3.67
N ARG A 108 5.02 -12.49 -3.26
CA ARG A 108 5.92 -13.47 -2.66
C ARG A 108 5.81 -13.53 -1.14
N GLY A 109 5.15 -12.54 -0.58
CA GLY A 109 5.03 -12.35 0.87
C GLY A 109 6.19 -11.54 1.45
N ILE A 110 5.85 -10.67 2.36
CA ILE A 110 6.79 -9.86 3.14
C ILE A 110 6.56 -10.15 4.62
N ASP A 111 7.57 -9.93 5.45
CA ASP A 111 7.43 -10.14 6.89
C ASP A 111 6.45 -9.13 7.50
N PRO A 112 5.31 -9.57 8.07
CA PRO A 112 4.35 -8.66 8.70
C PRO A 112 4.95 -7.82 9.83
N ARG A 113 6.03 -8.29 10.46
CA ARG A 113 6.71 -7.55 11.55
C ARG A 113 7.49 -6.34 11.04
N SER A 114 7.81 -6.29 9.75
CA SER A 114 8.53 -5.18 9.13
C SER A 114 7.67 -3.95 8.87
N ILE A 115 6.34 -4.03 9.09
CA ILE A 115 5.38 -2.94 8.81
C ILE A 115 5.74 -1.69 9.61
N GLU A 116 5.80 -1.82 10.93
CA GLU A 116 6.07 -0.71 11.84
C GLU A 116 7.51 -0.18 11.70
N ILE A 117 8.47 -1.09 11.48
CA ILE A 117 9.88 -0.72 11.26
C ILE A 117 10.01 0.10 9.97
N GLY A 118 9.41 -0.38 8.89
CA GLY A 118 9.43 0.31 7.59
C GLY A 118 8.74 1.67 7.65
N LEU A 119 7.57 1.75 8.29
CA LEU A 119 6.85 3.01 8.48
C LEU A 119 7.69 4.03 9.27
N THR A 120 8.24 3.60 10.40
CA THR A 120 9.07 4.47 11.26
C THR A 120 10.29 4.99 10.49
N LYS A 121 11.03 4.11 9.82
CA LYS A 121 12.22 4.53 9.05
C LYS A 121 11.87 5.46 7.90
N ALA A 122 10.78 5.21 7.19
CA ALA A 122 10.33 6.10 6.12
C ALA A 122 9.90 7.47 6.65
N ALA A 123 9.12 7.50 7.72
CA ALA A 123 8.67 8.76 8.33
C ALA A 123 9.86 9.60 8.83
N LEU A 124 10.83 8.98 9.51
CA LEU A 124 12.05 9.67 9.97
C LEU A 124 12.87 10.20 8.78
N LEU A 125 13.06 9.40 7.73
CA LEU A 125 13.82 9.81 6.55
C LEU A 125 13.14 10.99 5.82
N ILE A 126 11.81 10.96 5.70
CA ILE A 126 11.05 12.07 5.09
C ILE A 126 11.17 13.33 5.96
N SER A 127 11.04 13.18 7.28
CA SER A 127 11.20 14.31 8.20
C SER A 127 12.60 14.92 8.17
N ASP A 128 13.63 14.10 8.02
CA ASP A 128 15.03 14.52 7.93
C ASP A 128 15.33 15.29 6.62
N ILE A 129 14.80 14.80 5.49
CA ILE A 129 15.05 15.39 4.16
C ILE A 129 14.15 16.59 3.89
N CYS A 130 12.86 16.48 4.20
CA CYS A 130 11.83 17.45 3.83
C CYS A 130 11.40 18.35 4.99
N GLY A 131 11.83 18.03 6.22
CA GLY A 131 11.29 18.68 7.42
C GLY A 131 9.88 18.16 7.77
N GLY A 132 9.17 18.94 8.62
CA GLY A 132 7.81 18.62 9.00
C GLY A 132 7.69 17.91 10.35
N LYS A 133 6.44 17.59 10.72
CA LYS A 133 6.11 16.92 11.97
C LYS A 133 5.49 15.55 11.69
N ILE A 134 5.99 14.54 12.40
CA ILE A 134 5.42 13.19 12.35
C ILE A 134 4.27 13.12 13.35
N SER A 135 3.10 12.67 12.88
CA SER A 135 1.94 12.43 13.75
C SER A 135 2.07 11.07 14.47
N LYS A 136 1.13 10.79 15.38
CA LYS A 136 0.96 9.47 15.96
C LYS A 136 0.58 8.47 14.87
N PHE A 137 1.17 7.27 14.91
CA PHE A 137 0.82 6.18 13.99
C PHE A 137 -0.53 5.58 14.39
N ASP A 138 -1.38 5.34 13.40
CA ASP A 138 -2.57 4.50 13.53
C ASP A 138 -2.21 3.09 13.05
N ILE A 139 -2.27 2.13 13.95
CA ILE A 139 -1.86 0.75 13.69
C ILE A 139 -3.06 -0.17 13.86
N GLN A 140 -3.54 -0.71 12.73
CA GLN A 140 -4.65 -1.66 12.72
C GLN A 140 -4.13 -3.09 12.50
N LYS A 141 -4.40 -3.99 13.45
CA LYS A 141 -4.03 -5.41 13.40
C LYS A 141 -5.29 -6.26 13.44
N ILE A 142 -5.56 -6.98 12.36
CA ILE A 142 -6.75 -7.84 12.25
C ILE A 142 -6.51 -9.23 12.84
N GLU A 143 -5.29 -9.78 12.70
CA GLU A 143 -4.95 -11.13 13.16
C GLU A 143 -3.60 -11.19 13.86
N LYS A 144 -3.49 -12.10 14.85
CA LYS A 144 -2.20 -12.44 15.44
C LYS A 144 -1.40 -13.30 14.45
N TYR A 145 -0.25 -12.83 14.04
CA TYR A 145 0.68 -13.62 13.23
C TYR A 145 1.09 -14.90 13.98
N LYS A 146 0.78 -16.06 13.40
CA LYS A 146 1.23 -17.38 13.93
C LYS A 146 2.56 -17.72 13.28
N LYS A 147 3.60 -17.90 14.11
CA LYS A 147 4.90 -18.41 13.64
C LYS A 147 4.75 -19.90 13.27
N ASN A 148 5.10 -20.23 12.04
CA ASN A 148 5.28 -21.65 11.67
C ASN A 148 6.57 -22.18 12.30
N LYS A 149 6.49 -23.29 13.02
CA LYS A 149 7.67 -24.00 13.53
C LYS A 149 8.09 -25.03 12.48
N ILE A 150 9.32 -24.95 12.03
CA ILE A 150 9.93 -25.95 11.15
C ILE A 150 10.92 -26.73 12.00
N ASN A 151 10.67 -28.04 12.13
CA ASN A 151 11.61 -28.93 12.81
C ASN A 151 12.67 -29.37 11.80
N PHE A 152 13.89 -28.98 12.03
CA PHE A 152 15.04 -29.46 11.28
C PHE A 152 15.56 -30.71 11.97
N LYS A 153 15.65 -31.84 11.27
CA LYS A 153 16.43 -33.00 11.72
C LYS A 153 17.83 -32.84 11.11
N SER A 154 18.81 -32.68 12.00
CA SER A 154 20.24 -32.78 11.62
C SER A 154 20.61 -34.23 11.36
#